data_ae015d68f14510f1826257145279f2bd
#
_entry.id   ae015d68f14510f1826257145279f2bd
#
_cell.length_a   1.000
_cell.length_b   1.000
_cell.length_c   1.000
_cell.angle_alpha   90.00
_cell.angle_beta   90.00
_cell.angle_gamma   90.00
#
_symmetry.space_group_name_H-M   'P 1'
#
loop_
_entity.id
_entity.type
_entity.pdbx_description
1 polymer ?
#
loop_
_entity_poly.entity_id
_entity_poly.type
_entity_poly.pdbx_seq_one_letter_code
_entity_poly.pdbx_strand_id
1 'polypeptide(L)'
;VSHHKVVIIGTGPAGYTAALYTSRANLAPLVFEGAQPGGQLTITTEVENFPGFKQGIMGPALMDEMREQVLRFGTTIKSETVLKADLQSNPFRLTTDKGEYTADAVIIATGASAKWMGIGKDEVLSRSGGGVSACATCDGFFFRGKEIAVVGGGDTAVEEALFLTKFATKVHLIHRRDKLRASKAMQERALKNEKIQPEWNKVVEDVLTATHETPMGEKVEKIRALKLKDTVDGSHSELPVEGLFVAIGHQPNTSLFAGQLPMDETGYLKVEKGSSRTPIPGVFACGDVQDHVYRQAITAAGSGCMAAIDAERWLAEQGLAE
;
A
#
# COMPACT_ATOMS: atom_id res chain seq x y z
N VAL A 1 -9.32 18.87 -25.20
CA VAL A 1 -9.32 18.88 -23.73
C VAL A 1 -10.73 18.66 -23.25
N SER A 2 -11.02 17.57 -22.55
CA SER A 2 -12.32 17.35 -21.92
C SER A 2 -12.32 17.88 -20.49
N HIS A 3 -13.44 18.48 -20.07
CA HIS A 3 -13.62 19.02 -18.74
C HIS A 3 -14.50 18.11 -17.89
N HIS A 4 -14.16 17.95 -16.61
CA HIS A 4 -14.87 17.12 -15.64
C HIS A 4 -15.02 17.84 -14.30
N LYS A 5 -16.16 17.68 -13.64
CA LYS A 5 -16.37 18.25 -12.29
C LYS A 5 -15.37 17.66 -11.29
N VAL A 6 -15.19 16.33 -11.33
CA VAL A 6 -14.27 15.61 -10.45
C VAL A 6 -13.38 14.67 -11.26
N VAL A 7 -12.08 14.75 -11.03
CA VAL A 7 -11.10 13.76 -11.49
C VAL A 7 -10.50 13.05 -10.29
N ILE A 8 -10.42 11.73 -10.36
CA ILE A 8 -9.81 10.86 -9.34
C ILE A 8 -8.58 10.19 -9.94
N ILE A 9 -7.44 10.28 -9.28
CA ILE A 9 -6.19 9.68 -9.73
C ILE A 9 -5.88 8.45 -8.87
N GLY A 10 -6.05 7.25 -9.44
CA GLY A 10 -5.84 5.96 -8.78
C GLY A 10 -7.11 5.19 -8.51
N THR A 11 -7.00 3.86 -8.52
CA THR A 11 -8.12 2.89 -8.43
C THR A 11 -7.95 1.85 -7.33
N GLY A 12 -7.12 2.12 -6.32
CA GLY A 12 -7.15 1.34 -5.08
C GLY A 12 -8.47 1.50 -4.32
N PRO A 13 -8.62 0.88 -3.15
CA PRO A 13 -9.85 0.98 -2.35
C PRO A 13 -10.27 2.42 -2.06
N ALA A 14 -9.31 3.35 -1.88
CA ALA A 14 -9.59 4.78 -1.70
C ALA A 14 -10.20 5.40 -2.96
N GLY A 15 -9.61 5.15 -4.13
CA GLY A 15 -10.06 5.72 -5.40
C GLY A 15 -11.44 5.21 -5.81
N TYR A 16 -11.67 3.90 -5.74
CA TYR A 16 -13.00 3.34 -6.05
C TYR A 16 -14.06 3.79 -5.04
N THR A 17 -13.73 3.89 -3.75
CA THR A 17 -14.69 4.42 -2.78
C THR A 17 -15.01 5.89 -3.04
N ALA A 18 -14.00 6.71 -3.35
CA ALA A 18 -14.22 8.10 -3.74
C ALA A 18 -15.10 8.20 -5.00
N ALA A 19 -14.85 7.36 -6.01
CA ALA A 19 -15.64 7.29 -7.23
C ALA A 19 -17.10 6.89 -6.96
N LEU A 20 -17.32 5.90 -6.08
CA LEU A 20 -18.65 5.46 -5.69
C LEU A 20 -19.46 6.61 -5.08
N TYR A 21 -18.90 7.32 -4.12
CA TYR A 21 -19.61 8.38 -3.41
C TYR A 21 -19.84 9.62 -4.31
N THR A 22 -18.85 10.01 -5.11
CA THR A 22 -19.00 11.14 -6.07
C THR A 22 -20.00 10.81 -7.19
N SER A 23 -20.02 9.56 -7.71
CA SER A 23 -21.04 9.14 -8.68
C SER A 23 -22.44 9.17 -8.09
N ARG A 24 -22.62 8.71 -6.85
CA ARG A 24 -23.91 8.76 -6.16
C ARG A 24 -24.38 10.17 -5.82
N ALA A 25 -23.46 11.12 -5.78
CA ALA A 25 -23.75 12.56 -5.69
C ALA A 25 -23.96 13.23 -7.05
N ASN A 26 -24.13 12.47 -8.14
CA ASN A 26 -24.31 12.96 -9.52
C ASN A 26 -23.16 13.84 -10.06
N LEU A 27 -21.95 13.66 -9.55
CA LEU A 27 -20.79 14.44 -9.99
C LEU A 27 -20.08 13.85 -11.22
N ALA A 28 -20.52 12.66 -11.70
CA ALA A 28 -20.00 11.97 -12.88
C ALA A 28 -18.45 11.95 -12.94
N PRO A 29 -17.76 11.37 -11.95
CA PRO A 29 -16.32 11.44 -11.85
C PRO A 29 -15.62 10.71 -13.01
N LEU A 30 -14.48 11.29 -13.44
CA LEU A 30 -13.51 10.61 -14.29
C LEU A 30 -12.40 10.01 -13.39
N VAL A 31 -12.11 8.72 -13.56
CA VAL A 31 -11.06 8.01 -12.80
C VAL A 31 -9.96 7.56 -13.74
N PHE A 32 -8.71 7.81 -13.37
CA PHE A 32 -7.52 7.29 -14.06
C PHE A 32 -6.93 6.11 -13.30
N GLU A 33 -6.84 4.94 -13.96
CA GLU A 33 -6.35 3.69 -13.34
C GLU A 33 -4.83 3.67 -13.15
N GLY A 34 -4.08 4.37 -14.01
CA GLY A 34 -2.64 4.28 -14.03
C GLY A 34 -2.11 2.93 -14.53
N ALA A 35 -0.88 2.63 -14.18
CA ALA A 35 -0.19 1.41 -14.62
C ALA A 35 -0.62 0.14 -13.85
N GLN A 36 -1.27 0.30 -12.69
CA GLN A 36 -1.72 -0.82 -11.85
C GLN A 36 -3.18 -0.64 -11.45
N PRO A 37 -4.13 -1.00 -12.35
CA PRO A 37 -5.56 -0.96 -12.05
C PRO A 37 -5.91 -1.76 -10.80
N GLY A 38 -6.70 -1.19 -9.88
CA GLY A 38 -7.06 -1.79 -8.60
C GLY A 38 -6.01 -1.66 -7.49
N GLY A 39 -4.82 -1.17 -7.80
CA GLY A 39 -3.76 -0.87 -6.82
C GLY A 39 -3.17 -2.12 -6.15
N GLN A 40 -2.68 -1.97 -4.91
CA GLN A 40 -1.89 -3.00 -4.21
C GLN A 40 -2.67 -4.30 -3.93
N LEU A 41 -3.99 -4.26 -3.81
CA LEU A 41 -4.78 -5.47 -3.57
C LEU A 41 -4.82 -6.42 -4.79
N THR A 42 -4.53 -5.93 -5.99
CA THR A 42 -4.48 -6.81 -7.18
C THR A 42 -3.23 -7.69 -7.24
N ILE A 43 -2.25 -7.42 -6.41
CA ILE A 43 -0.99 -8.18 -6.31
C ILE A 43 -0.84 -8.92 -4.98
N THR A 44 -1.93 -9.04 -4.21
CA THR A 44 -1.99 -9.87 -2.99
C THR A 44 -2.89 -11.09 -3.22
N THR A 45 -2.83 -12.04 -2.30
CA THR A 45 -3.66 -13.23 -2.30
C THR A 45 -4.97 -12.99 -1.57
N GLU A 46 -5.25 -13.72 -0.52
CA GLU A 46 -6.48 -13.63 0.26
C GLU A 46 -6.47 -12.43 1.21
N VAL A 47 -7.59 -11.71 1.26
CA VAL A 47 -7.86 -10.58 2.14
C VAL A 47 -8.91 -11.00 3.15
N GLU A 48 -8.50 -11.24 4.40
CA GLU A 48 -9.39 -11.68 5.47
C GLU A 48 -9.87 -10.53 6.38
N ASN A 49 -9.25 -9.36 6.27
CA ASN A 49 -9.45 -8.22 7.16
C ASN A 49 -10.26 -7.08 6.56
N PHE A 50 -10.91 -7.29 5.41
CA PHE A 50 -11.88 -6.34 4.85
C PHE A 50 -13.30 -6.77 5.31
N PRO A 51 -14.01 -5.95 6.10
CA PRO A 51 -15.32 -6.33 6.64
C PRO A 51 -16.36 -6.58 5.55
N GLY A 52 -17.20 -7.59 5.78
CA GLY A 52 -18.28 -8.00 4.85
C GLY A 52 -18.04 -9.34 4.17
N PHE A 53 -16.82 -9.85 4.22
CA PHE A 53 -16.43 -11.13 3.61
C PHE A 53 -16.03 -12.13 4.71
N LYS A 54 -17.00 -12.87 5.23
CA LYS A 54 -16.79 -13.76 6.40
C LYS A 54 -15.79 -14.90 6.16
N GLN A 55 -15.52 -15.24 4.90
CA GLN A 55 -14.59 -16.30 4.50
C GLN A 55 -13.33 -15.71 3.82
N GLY A 56 -13.11 -14.40 3.95
CA GLY A 56 -12.12 -13.70 3.15
C GLY A 56 -12.55 -13.53 1.68
N ILE A 57 -11.73 -12.86 0.93
CA ILE A 57 -11.89 -12.67 -0.52
C ILE A 57 -10.51 -12.50 -1.15
N MET A 58 -10.30 -13.02 -2.35
CA MET A 58 -9.07 -12.74 -3.09
C MET A 58 -8.96 -11.24 -3.39
N GLY A 59 -7.78 -10.67 -3.19
CA GLY A 59 -7.55 -9.24 -3.41
C GLY A 59 -7.99 -8.75 -4.79
N PRO A 60 -7.62 -9.43 -5.90
CA PRO A 60 -8.13 -9.08 -7.23
C PRO A 60 -9.66 -9.11 -7.32
N ALA A 61 -10.31 -10.13 -6.75
CA ALA A 61 -11.78 -10.25 -6.78
C ALA A 61 -12.46 -9.12 -6.00
N LEU A 62 -11.90 -8.69 -4.86
CA LEU A 62 -12.41 -7.53 -4.13
C LEU A 62 -12.34 -6.26 -4.99
N MET A 63 -11.25 -6.07 -5.71
CA MET A 63 -11.08 -4.89 -6.56
C MET A 63 -12.00 -4.92 -7.79
N ASP A 64 -12.28 -6.11 -8.34
CA ASP A 64 -13.25 -6.29 -9.42
C ASP A 64 -14.66 -5.96 -8.94
N GLU A 65 -15.08 -6.43 -7.77
CA GLU A 65 -16.38 -6.08 -7.15
C GLU A 65 -16.53 -4.56 -6.94
N MET A 66 -15.47 -3.91 -6.42
CA MET A 66 -15.48 -2.45 -6.23
C MET A 66 -15.55 -1.71 -7.58
N ARG A 67 -14.84 -2.20 -8.59
CA ARG A 67 -14.86 -1.64 -9.95
C ARG A 67 -16.25 -1.75 -10.58
N GLU A 68 -16.86 -2.93 -10.57
CA GLU A 68 -18.21 -3.14 -11.09
C GLU A 68 -19.25 -2.29 -10.35
N GLN A 69 -19.06 -2.13 -9.04
CA GLN A 69 -19.95 -1.27 -8.25
C GLN A 69 -19.89 0.19 -8.71
N VAL A 70 -18.72 0.76 -8.97
CA VAL A 70 -18.62 2.16 -9.40
C VAL A 70 -19.10 2.36 -10.83
N LEU A 71 -18.87 1.40 -11.73
CA LEU A 71 -19.37 1.41 -13.10
C LEU A 71 -20.90 1.43 -13.13
N ARG A 72 -21.56 0.67 -12.26
CA ARG A 72 -23.03 0.65 -12.13
C ARG A 72 -23.61 2.03 -11.82
N PHE A 73 -22.85 2.90 -11.13
CA PHE A 73 -23.27 4.27 -10.82
C PHE A 73 -22.80 5.32 -11.84
N GLY A 74 -22.28 4.88 -13.00
CA GLY A 74 -21.95 5.78 -14.10
C GLY A 74 -20.56 6.43 -13.99
N THR A 75 -19.67 5.91 -13.14
CA THR A 75 -18.26 6.32 -13.14
C THR A 75 -17.62 6.07 -14.50
N THR A 76 -16.92 7.05 -15.04
CA THR A 76 -16.05 6.85 -16.21
C THR A 76 -14.65 6.48 -15.75
N ILE A 77 -14.17 5.30 -16.15
CA ILE A 77 -12.82 4.84 -15.83
C ILE A 77 -11.99 4.80 -17.12
N LYS A 78 -10.78 5.35 -17.08
CA LYS A 78 -9.83 5.32 -18.20
C LYS A 78 -8.53 4.62 -17.81
N SER A 79 -8.14 3.67 -18.65
CA SER A 79 -6.83 3.01 -18.56
C SER A 79 -5.75 3.92 -19.15
N GLU A 80 -5.48 4.99 -18.43
CA GLU A 80 -4.51 6.02 -18.75
C GLU A 80 -3.67 6.35 -17.51
N THR A 81 -2.42 6.73 -17.73
CA THR A 81 -1.50 7.15 -16.66
C THR A 81 -1.37 8.66 -16.66
N VAL A 82 -1.68 9.31 -15.53
CA VAL A 82 -1.43 10.75 -15.36
C VAL A 82 0.08 10.96 -15.25
N LEU A 83 0.63 11.72 -16.19
CA LEU A 83 2.05 12.05 -16.27
C LEU A 83 2.38 13.42 -15.68
N LYS A 84 1.41 14.34 -15.67
CA LYS A 84 1.55 15.69 -15.13
C LYS A 84 0.21 16.16 -14.56
N ALA A 85 0.26 16.82 -13.41
CA ALA A 85 -0.85 17.54 -12.82
C ALA A 85 -0.41 18.98 -12.56
N ASP A 86 -1.17 19.95 -13.06
CA ASP A 86 -1.02 21.37 -12.72
C ASP A 86 -2.16 21.73 -11.78
N LEU A 87 -1.84 21.77 -10.50
CA LEU A 87 -2.77 22.07 -9.41
C LEU A 87 -2.81 23.57 -9.07
N GLN A 88 -2.08 24.42 -9.83
CA GLN A 88 -2.11 25.88 -9.69
C GLN A 88 -3.02 26.55 -10.71
N SER A 89 -3.41 25.84 -11.76
CA SER A 89 -4.36 26.34 -12.76
C SER A 89 -5.82 26.24 -12.29
N ASN A 90 -6.68 27.09 -12.80
CA ASN A 90 -8.13 27.02 -12.59
C ASN A 90 -8.85 27.10 -13.96
N PRO A 91 -9.54 26.03 -14.40
CA PRO A 91 -9.62 24.70 -13.78
C PRO A 91 -8.27 23.97 -13.73
N PHE A 92 -8.15 22.96 -12.85
CA PHE A 92 -6.95 22.12 -12.75
C PHE A 92 -6.69 21.40 -14.08
N ARG A 93 -5.41 21.19 -14.42
CA ARG A 93 -5.02 20.54 -15.67
C ARG A 93 -4.27 19.25 -15.40
N LEU A 94 -4.66 18.20 -16.12
CA LEU A 94 -4.03 16.88 -16.04
C LEU A 94 -3.62 16.42 -17.44
N THR A 95 -2.38 15.97 -17.57
CA THR A 95 -1.88 15.37 -18.82
C THR A 95 -1.63 13.89 -18.57
N THR A 96 -2.22 13.06 -19.40
CA THR A 96 -2.00 11.61 -19.39
C THR A 96 -1.11 11.19 -20.56
N ASP A 97 -0.81 9.90 -20.63
CA ASP A 97 -0.14 9.27 -21.79
C ASP A 97 -1.00 9.31 -23.07
N LYS A 98 -2.29 9.66 -22.99
CA LYS A 98 -3.23 9.65 -24.13
C LYS A 98 -3.95 10.98 -24.37
N GLY A 99 -3.85 11.96 -23.48
CA GLY A 99 -4.55 13.22 -23.68
C GLY A 99 -4.45 14.22 -22.53
N GLU A 100 -5.19 15.31 -22.67
CA GLU A 100 -5.27 16.39 -21.69
C GLU A 100 -6.70 16.54 -21.20
N TYR A 101 -6.82 16.82 -19.89
CA TYR A 101 -8.09 16.95 -19.16
C TYR A 101 -8.05 18.16 -18.26
N THR A 102 -9.22 18.69 -17.95
CA THR A 102 -9.40 19.71 -16.93
C THR A 102 -10.42 19.25 -15.89
N ALA A 103 -10.26 19.73 -14.66
CA ALA A 103 -11.17 19.39 -13.56
C ALA A 103 -11.42 20.59 -12.65
N ASP A 104 -12.64 20.67 -12.08
CA ASP A 104 -12.94 21.62 -11.01
C ASP A 104 -12.39 21.11 -9.68
N ALA A 105 -12.48 19.82 -9.42
CA ALA A 105 -11.91 19.17 -8.23
C ALA A 105 -11.04 17.95 -8.59
N VAL A 106 -9.97 17.72 -7.81
CA VAL A 106 -9.06 16.58 -7.97
C VAL A 106 -8.98 15.79 -6.66
N ILE A 107 -9.20 14.48 -6.74
CA ILE A 107 -8.99 13.55 -5.61
C ILE A 107 -7.77 12.70 -5.91
N ILE A 108 -6.74 12.81 -5.06
CA ILE A 108 -5.50 12.07 -5.18
C ILE A 108 -5.61 10.78 -4.34
N ALA A 109 -5.63 9.64 -5.02
CA ALA A 109 -5.76 8.31 -4.44
C ALA A 109 -4.67 7.35 -4.98
N THR A 110 -3.47 7.88 -5.21
CA THR A 110 -2.36 7.18 -5.88
C THR A 110 -1.67 6.13 -5.00
N GLY A 111 -1.99 6.09 -3.72
CA GLY A 111 -1.51 5.07 -2.79
C GLY A 111 -0.02 5.17 -2.46
N ALA A 112 0.51 4.06 -1.94
CA ALA A 112 1.92 3.86 -1.65
C ALA A 112 2.35 2.45 -2.07
N SER A 113 3.61 2.29 -2.43
CA SER A 113 4.20 1.02 -2.83
C SER A 113 5.15 0.52 -1.75
N ALA A 114 5.13 -0.77 -1.45
CA ALA A 114 6.12 -1.38 -0.57
C ALA A 114 7.52 -1.26 -1.20
N LYS A 115 8.52 -1.02 -0.36
CA LYS A 115 9.92 -1.11 -0.77
C LYS A 115 10.37 -2.56 -0.67
N TRP A 116 10.97 -3.05 -1.76
CA TRP A 116 11.54 -4.38 -1.83
C TRP A 116 13.05 -4.35 -1.65
N MET A 117 13.64 -5.51 -1.34
CA MET A 117 15.09 -5.62 -1.10
C MET A 117 15.91 -5.46 -2.38
N GLY A 118 15.29 -5.51 -3.55
CA GLY A 118 15.95 -5.37 -4.84
C GLY A 118 16.60 -6.66 -5.34
N ILE A 119 16.29 -7.81 -4.75
CA ILE A 119 16.74 -9.13 -5.21
C ILE A 119 15.80 -9.75 -6.25
N GLY A 120 14.67 -9.08 -6.55
CA GLY A 120 13.66 -9.49 -7.54
C GLY A 120 12.79 -10.66 -7.10
N LYS A 121 13.38 -11.66 -6.46
CA LYS A 121 12.71 -12.87 -6.00
C LYS A 121 11.74 -12.62 -4.85
N ASP A 122 12.02 -11.64 -3.98
CA ASP A 122 11.16 -11.21 -2.89
C ASP A 122 9.81 -10.70 -3.42
N GLU A 123 9.82 -9.87 -4.45
CA GLU A 123 8.63 -9.33 -5.08
C GLU A 123 7.80 -10.40 -5.80
N VAL A 124 8.46 -11.30 -6.53
CA VAL A 124 7.81 -12.43 -7.22
C VAL A 124 7.11 -13.36 -6.23
N LEU A 125 7.80 -13.75 -5.15
CA LEU A 125 7.24 -14.64 -4.13
C LEU A 125 6.11 -14.00 -3.33
N SER A 126 6.13 -12.68 -3.14
CA SER A 126 5.03 -11.95 -2.52
C SER A 126 3.75 -12.06 -3.35
N ARG A 127 3.86 -11.86 -4.66
CA ARG A 127 2.71 -11.91 -5.59
C ARG A 127 2.14 -13.33 -5.80
N SER A 128 2.98 -14.35 -5.67
CA SER A 128 2.60 -15.75 -5.90
C SER A 128 2.17 -16.52 -4.64
N GLY A 129 2.10 -15.86 -3.48
CA GLY A 129 1.85 -16.56 -2.21
C GLY A 129 3.01 -17.45 -1.76
N GLY A 130 4.22 -17.14 -2.20
CA GLY A 130 5.44 -17.89 -1.93
C GLY A 130 6.01 -17.70 -0.51
N GLY A 131 5.27 -17.06 0.40
CA GLY A 131 5.67 -16.86 1.79
C GLY A 131 6.47 -15.60 2.05
N VAL A 132 6.44 -14.63 1.14
CA VAL A 132 7.03 -13.28 1.32
C VAL A 132 5.93 -12.25 1.40
N SER A 133 6.01 -11.31 2.35
CA SER A 133 5.04 -10.24 2.55
C SER A 133 5.71 -8.92 2.92
N ALA A 134 5.02 -7.81 2.70
CA ALA A 134 5.38 -6.47 3.19
C ALA A 134 4.34 -5.90 4.16
N CYS A 135 3.42 -6.73 4.68
CA CYS A 135 2.37 -6.32 5.60
C CYS A 135 2.12 -7.38 6.68
N ALA A 136 2.68 -7.17 7.88
CA ALA A 136 2.49 -8.09 8.99
C ALA A 136 1.03 -8.21 9.45
N THR A 137 0.28 -7.10 9.44
CA THR A 137 -1.14 -7.08 9.84
C THR A 137 -2.06 -7.76 8.85
N CYS A 138 -1.64 -7.83 7.57
CA CYS A 138 -2.40 -8.53 6.53
C CYS A 138 -2.18 -10.04 6.62
N ASP A 139 -0.92 -10.47 6.67
CA ASP A 139 -0.53 -11.85 6.37
C ASP A 139 -0.03 -12.63 7.60
N GLY A 140 0.17 -11.97 8.74
CA GLY A 140 0.76 -12.61 9.93
C GLY A 140 0.00 -13.85 10.41
N PHE A 141 -1.30 -13.90 10.25
CA PHE A 141 -2.14 -15.03 10.62
C PHE A 141 -1.75 -16.33 9.87
N PHE A 142 -1.36 -16.26 8.61
CA PHE A 142 -0.97 -17.41 7.78
C PHE A 142 0.34 -18.08 8.23
N PHE A 143 1.08 -17.42 9.12
CA PHE A 143 2.35 -17.90 9.65
C PHE A 143 2.25 -18.42 11.07
N ARG A 144 1.04 -18.79 11.52
CA ARG A 144 0.82 -19.39 12.84
C ARG A 144 1.61 -20.70 12.99
N GLY A 145 2.39 -20.78 14.07
CA GLY A 145 3.18 -21.96 14.40
C GLY A 145 4.49 -22.12 13.60
N LYS A 146 4.86 -21.10 12.79
CA LYS A 146 6.05 -21.13 11.93
C LYS A 146 7.19 -20.29 12.48
N GLU A 147 8.42 -20.57 12.02
CA GLU A 147 9.57 -19.68 12.18
C GLU A 147 9.65 -18.75 10.96
N ILE A 148 9.78 -17.45 11.21
CA ILE A 148 9.75 -16.42 10.17
C ILE A 148 10.85 -15.39 10.35
N ALA A 149 11.13 -14.64 9.31
CA ALA A 149 12.05 -13.51 9.36
C ALA A 149 11.37 -12.18 9.09
N VAL A 150 11.86 -11.12 9.71
CA VAL A 150 11.52 -9.71 9.41
C VAL A 150 12.80 -8.99 9.04
N VAL A 151 12.83 -8.33 7.88
CA VAL A 151 13.97 -7.52 7.45
C VAL A 151 13.68 -6.06 7.70
N GLY A 152 14.51 -5.41 8.49
CA GLY A 152 14.40 -4.00 8.78
C GLY A 152 15.12 -3.61 10.08
N GLY A 153 14.88 -2.39 10.58
CA GLY A 153 15.52 -1.94 11.81
C GLY A 153 15.01 -0.59 12.31
N GLY A 154 13.99 -0.02 11.70
CA GLY A 154 13.23 1.14 12.18
C GLY A 154 12.06 0.71 13.04
N ASP A 155 11.27 1.69 13.53
CA ASP A 155 10.11 1.44 14.38
C ASP A 155 9.11 0.48 13.70
N THR A 156 8.80 0.66 12.42
CA THR A 156 7.89 -0.21 11.67
C THR A 156 8.37 -1.69 11.70
N ALA A 157 9.65 -1.95 11.46
CA ALA A 157 10.15 -3.32 11.46
C ALA A 157 10.06 -3.97 12.86
N VAL A 158 10.29 -3.19 13.90
CA VAL A 158 10.18 -3.67 15.28
C VAL A 158 8.72 -3.88 15.68
N GLU A 159 7.82 -2.98 15.27
CA GLU A 159 6.37 -3.14 15.47
C GLU A 159 5.84 -4.40 14.79
N GLU A 160 6.21 -4.61 13.52
CA GLU A 160 5.83 -5.80 12.77
C GLU A 160 6.40 -7.07 13.39
N ALA A 161 7.68 -7.08 13.80
CA ALA A 161 8.27 -8.22 14.47
C ALA A 161 7.54 -8.56 15.79
N LEU A 162 7.22 -7.54 16.61
CA LEU A 162 6.44 -7.71 17.84
C LEU A 162 5.02 -8.21 17.55
N PHE A 163 4.36 -7.69 16.52
CA PHE A 163 3.02 -8.14 16.14
C PHE A 163 3.03 -9.62 15.74
N LEU A 164 4.01 -10.03 14.93
CA LEU A 164 4.15 -11.38 14.41
C LEU A 164 4.44 -12.43 15.48
N THR A 165 4.99 -12.04 16.65
CA THR A 165 5.15 -12.98 17.78
C THR A 165 3.82 -13.53 18.32
N LYS A 166 2.68 -12.92 17.97
CA LYS A 166 1.34 -13.44 18.31
C LYS A 166 1.03 -14.75 17.57
N PHE A 167 1.65 -14.96 16.43
CA PHE A 167 1.37 -16.08 15.53
C PHE A 167 2.58 -17.03 15.42
N ALA A 168 3.75 -16.49 15.12
CA ALA A 168 4.97 -17.24 14.89
C ALA A 168 5.49 -17.87 16.20
N THR A 169 6.21 -18.99 16.03
CA THR A 169 6.99 -19.62 17.11
C THR A 169 8.26 -18.85 17.38
N LYS A 170 8.88 -18.30 16.32
CA LYS A 170 10.10 -17.50 16.38
C LYS A 170 10.11 -16.46 15.25
N VAL A 171 10.63 -15.28 15.54
CA VAL A 171 10.80 -14.17 14.61
C VAL A 171 12.27 -13.77 14.56
N HIS A 172 12.93 -14.01 13.44
CA HIS A 172 14.29 -13.56 13.19
C HIS A 172 14.29 -12.12 12.68
N LEU A 173 14.76 -11.17 13.49
CA LEU A 173 14.84 -9.76 13.09
C LEU A 173 16.20 -9.47 12.44
N ILE A 174 16.22 -9.47 11.11
CA ILE A 174 17.43 -9.30 10.31
C ILE A 174 17.74 -7.82 10.14
N HIS A 175 18.92 -7.41 10.60
CA HIS A 175 19.36 -6.02 10.46
C HIS A 175 20.83 -5.93 10.01
N ARG A 176 21.07 -5.03 9.03
CA ARG A 176 22.38 -4.83 8.39
C ARG A 176 23.46 -4.19 9.27
N ARG A 177 23.12 -3.81 10.50
CA ARG A 177 24.02 -3.19 11.50
C ARG A 177 23.91 -3.94 12.82
N ASP A 178 24.78 -3.61 13.75
CA ASP A 178 24.81 -4.15 15.12
C ASP A 178 23.79 -3.50 16.07
N LYS A 179 23.02 -2.49 15.57
CA LYS A 179 22.05 -1.72 16.37
C LYS A 179 20.86 -1.27 15.53
N LEU A 180 19.65 -1.43 16.07
CA LEU A 180 18.42 -0.94 15.48
C LEU A 180 18.37 0.60 15.45
N ARG A 181 17.61 1.14 14.51
CA ARG A 181 17.30 2.58 14.40
C ARG A 181 15.99 2.97 15.07
N ALA A 182 15.19 1.98 15.48
CA ALA A 182 13.93 2.17 16.18
C ALA A 182 14.13 3.00 17.47
N SER A 183 13.06 3.55 18.01
CA SER A 183 13.06 4.23 19.30
C SER A 183 13.55 3.30 20.41
N LYS A 184 14.18 3.86 21.46
CA LYS A 184 14.73 3.06 22.56
C LYS A 184 13.68 2.14 23.20
N ALA A 185 12.47 2.64 23.41
CA ALA A 185 11.37 1.86 23.97
C ALA A 185 11.02 0.65 23.10
N MET A 186 10.99 0.82 21.77
CA MET A 186 10.72 -0.27 20.83
C MET A 186 11.85 -1.28 20.79
N GLN A 187 13.11 -0.82 20.80
CA GLN A 187 14.27 -1.70 20.89
C GLN A 187 14.22 -2.58 22.15
N GLU A 188 13.96 -1.99 23.32
CA GLU A 188 13.85 -2.72 24.58
C GLU A 188 12.75 -3.78 24.56
N ARG A 189 11.58 -3.45 23.99
CA ARG A 189 10.47 -4.38 23.84
C ARG A 189 10.83 -5.57 22.97
N ALA A 190 11.48 -5.32 21.82
CA ALA A 190 11.89 -6.39 20.91
C ALA A 190 12.95 -7.27 21.54
N LEU A 191 13.99 -6.69 22.13
CA LEU A 191 15.13 -7.43 22.72
C LEU A 191 14.76 -8.21 23.99
N LYS A 192 13.70 -7.83 24.68
CA LYS A 192 13.15 -8.58 25.83
C LYS A 192 12.17 -9.69 25.43
N ASN A 193 11.75 -9.73 24.17
CA ASN A 193 10.78 -10.73 23.72
C ASN A 193 11.49 -12.03 23.36
N GLU A 194 11.19 -13.11 24.10
CA GLU A 194 11.83 -14.42 23.94
C GLU A 194 11.65 -15.05 22.56
N LYS A 195 10.63 -14.64 21.81
CA LYS A 195 10.38 -15.10 20.46
C LYS A 195 11.15 -14.32 19.39
N ILE A 196 11.73 -13.17 19.71
CA ILE A 196 12.47 -12.34 18.75
C ILE A 196 13.95 -12.66 18.88
N GLN A 197 14.53 -13.14 17.78
CA GLN A 197 15.96 -13.41 17.65
C GLN A 197 16.58 -12.36 16.72
N PRO A 198 17.40 -11.42 17.23
CA PRO A 198 18.12 -10.49 16.38
C PRO A 198 19.20 -11.21 15.55
N GLU A 199 19.25 -10.90 14.27
CA GLU A 199 20.27 -11.33 13.31
C GLU A 199 21.06 -10.10 12.86
N TRP A 200 22.07 -9.74 13.66
CA TRP A 200 22.88 -8.55 13.47
C TRP A 200 23.86 -8.66 12.30
N ASN A 201 24.19 -7.50 11.72
CA ASN A 201 25.16 -7.37 10.62
C ASN A 201 24.86 -8.29 9.43
N LYS A 202 23.58 -8.55 9.17
CA LYS A 202 23.17 -9.44 8.09
C LYS A 202 22.25 -8.76 7.10
N VAL A 203 22.41 -9.09 5.84
CA VAL A 203 21.52 -8.76 4.73
C VAL A 203 21.06 -10.02 4.04
N VAL A 204 19.83 -10.01 3.54
CA VAL A 204 19.32 -11.10 2.71
C VAL A 204 19.89 -10.94 1.31
N GLU A 205 20.60 -11.93 0.83
CA GLU A 205 21.18 -11.98 -0.51
C GLU A 205 20.26 -12.73 -1.49
N ASP A 206 19.59 -13.77 -1.01
CA ASP A 206 18.63 -14.54 -1.81
C ASP A 206 17.56 -15.20 -0.92
N VAL A 207 16.42 -15.52 -1.52
CA VAL A 207 15.37 -16.34 -0.93
C VAL A 207 15.43 -17.73 -1.55
N LEU A 208 15.72 -18.72 -0.74
CA LEU A 208 15.79 -20.12 -1.16
C LEU A 208 14.39 -20.73 -1.09
N THR A 209 13.96 -21.37 -2.17
CA THR A 209 12.62 -21.95 -2.29
C THR A 209 12.63 -23.46 -2.37
N ALA A 210 11.46 -24.05 -2.14
CA ALA A 210 11.14 -25.43 -2.48
C ALA A 210 9.80 -25.45 -3.20
N THR A 211 9.65 -26.37 -4.16
CA THR A 211 8.40 -26.56 -4.88
C THR A 211 7.42 -27.34 -4.01
N HIS A 212 6.24 -26.78 -3.81
CA HIS A 212 5.12 -27.41 -3.14
C HIS A 212 3.99 -27.67 -4.13
N GLU A 213 3.33 -28.80 -4.02
CA GLU A 213 2.14 -29.12 -4.81
C GLU A 213 0.89 -28.76 -4.00
N THR A 214 0.01 -27.94 -4.60
CA THR A 214 -1.27 -27.59 -3.98
C THR A 214 -2.25 -28.77 -4.05
N PRO A 215 -3.32 -28.79 -3.25
CA PRO A 215 -4.36 -29.82 -3.36
C PRO A 215 -5.01 -29.92 -4.75
N MET A 216 -4.88 -28.91 -5.58
CA MET A 216 -5.36 -28.89 -6.97
C MET A 216 -4.30 -29.33 -7.99
N GLY A 217 -3.11 -29.77 -7.54
CA GLY A 217 -2.02 -30.23 -8.39
C GLY A 217 -1.14 -29.14 -9.00
N GLU A 218 -1.31 -27.88 -8.59
CA GLU A 218 -0.48 -26.79 -9.03
C GLU A 218 0.85 -26.76 -8.26
N LYS A 219 1.95 -26.49 -8.96
CA LYS A 219 3.27 -26.34 -8.35
C LYS A 219 3.51 -24.90 -7.97
N VAL A 220 3.73 -24.64 -6.69
CA VAL A 220 4.03 -23.31 -6.14
C VAL A 220 5.38 -23.32 -5.46
N GLU A 221 6.21 -22.33 -5.78
CA GLU A 221 7.47 -22.10 -5.08
C GLU A 221 7.19 -21.39 -3.74
N LYS A 222 7.66 -22.00 -2.64
CA LYS A 222 7.58 -21.42 -1.30
C LYS A 222 8.94 -21.26 -0.67
N ILE A 223 9.10 -20.22 0.13
CA ILE A 223 10.30 -19.99 0.92
C ILE A 223 10.58 -21.20 1.83
N ARG A 224 11.85 -21.63 1.89
CA ARG A 224 12.35 -22.64 2.84
C ARG A 224 13.51 -22.13 3.70
N ALA A 225 14.27 -21.14 3.20
CA ALA A 225 15.39 -20.51 3.90
C ALA A 225 15.75 -19.18 3.24
N LEU A 226 16.53 -18.38 3.97
CA LEU A 226 17.18 -17.18 3.45
C LEU A 226 18.68 -17.44 3.33
N LYS A 227 19.28 -17.01 2.22
CA LYS A 227 20.72 -16.85 2.12
C LYS A 227 21.11 -15.49 2.67
N LEU A 228 21.84 -15.48 3.77
CA LEU A 228 22.30 -14.28 4.45
C LEU A 228 23.78 -14.04 4.14
N LYS A 229 24.13 -12.75 4.03
CA LYS A 229 25.52 -12.29 3.95
C LYS A 229 25.82 -11.43 5.16
N ASP A 230 26.91 -11.71 5.86
CA ASP A 230 27.43 -10.86 6.92
C ASP A 230 28.04 -9.58 6.32
N THR A 231 27.71 -8.43 6.89
CA THR A 231 28.15 -7.12 6.40
C THR A 231 29.53 -6.72 6.92
N VAL A 232 30.09 -7.46 7.89
CA VAL A 232 31.39 -7.19 8.50
C VAL A 232 32.50 -7.99 7.84
N ASP A 233 32.31 -9.32 7.73
CA ASP A 233 33.34 -10.24 7.21
C ASP A 233 33.00 -10.81 5.81
N GLY A 234 31.79 -10.58 5.32
CA GLY A 234 31.31 -11.04 4.02
C GLY A 234 30.96 -12.53 3.97
N SER A 235 30.98 -13.23 5.11
CA SER A 235 30.61 -14.64 5.19
C SER A 235 29.15 -14.88 4.84
N HIS A 236 28.83 -16.09 4.39
CA HIS A 236 27.46 -16.48 4.04
C HIS A 236 26.96 -17.56 5.00
N SER A 237 25.64 -17.50 5.26
CA SER A 237 24.92 -18.48 6.04
C SER A 237 23.52 -18.72 5.49
N GLU A 238 22.93 -19.87 5.78
CA GLU A 238 21.52 -20.12 5.54
C GLU A 238 20.74 -19.99 6.85
N LEU A 239 19.57 -19.34 6.77
CA LEU A 239 18.62 -19.25 7.86
C LEU A 239 17.31 -19.93 7.42
N PRO A 240 16.99 -21.12 7.94
CA PRO A 240 15.74 -21.79 7.65
C PRO A 240 14.56 -20.97 8.20
N VAL A 241 13.60 -20.63 7.33
CA VAL A 241 12.37 -19.91 7.69
C VAL A 241 11.25 -20.29 6.71
N GLU A 242 10.01 -20.22 7.18
CA GLU A 242 8.82 -20.49 6.39
C GLU A 242 8.09 -19.22 5.94
N GLY A 243 8.61 -18.05 6.30
CA GLY A 243 8.07 -16.76 5.93
C GLY A 243 9.08 -15.63 6.04
N LEU A 244 8.89 -14.61 5.21
CA LEU A 244 9.73 -13.41 5.20
C LEU A 244 8.84 -12.16 5.13
N PHE A 245 9.03 -11.24 6.06
CA PHE A 245 8.39 -9.93 6.07
C PHE A 245 9.42 -8.84 5.74
N VAL A 246 9.18 -8.10 4.65
CA VAL A 246 10.07 -7.03 4.18
C VAL A 246 9.59 -5.70 4.76
N ALA A 247 10.13 -5.32 5.93
CA ALA A 247 9.73 -4.15 6.71
C ALA A 247 10.74 -3.00 6.57
N ILE A 248 11.13 -2.65 5.33
CA ILE A 248 12.09 -1.57 5.04
C ILE A 248 11.42 -0.26 4.63
N GLY A 249 10.10 -0.19 4.79
CA GLY A 249 9.26 0.97 4.57
C GLY A 249 8.47 0.95 3.26
N HIS A 250 7.70 2.01 3.07
CA HIS A 250 6.89 2.25 1.88
C HIS A 250 7.34 3.52 1.18
N GLN A 251 6.97 3.66 -0.08
CA GLN A 251 7.17 4.85 -0.88
C GLN A 251 5.81 5.35 -1.33
N PRO A 252 5.32 6.51 -0.84
CA PRO A 252 4.08 7.07 -1.34
C PRO A 252 4.24 7.51 -2.80
N ASN A 253 3.19 7.34 -3.59
CA ASN A 253 3.19 7.69 -5.01
C ASN A 253 2.84 9.17 -5.20
N THR A 254 3.73 10.05 -4.76
CA THR A 254 3.55 11.50 -4.64
C THR A 254 4.41 12.32 -5.58
N SER A 255 5.30 11.70 -6.35
CA SER A 255 6.26 12.41 -7.23
C SER A 255 5.57 13.38 -8.20
N LEU A 256 4.37 13.06 -8.65
CA LEU A 256 3.55 13.89 -9.54
C LEU A 256 3.17 15.25 -8.92
N PHE A 257 3.13 15.34 -7.60
CA PHE A 257 2.67 16.51 -6.85
C PHE A 257 3.81 17.26 -6.15
N ALA A 258 5.07 16.84 -6.40
CA ALA A 258 6.26 17.45 -5.81
C ALA A 258 6.33 18.93 -6.17
N GLY A 259 6.61 19.77 -5.17
CA GLY A 259 6.68 21.23 -5.31
C GLY A 259 5.32 21.94 -5.38
N GLN A 260 4.20 21.21 -5.45
CA GLN A 260 2.85 21.79 -5.45
C GLN A 260 2.10 21.55 -4.13
N LEU A 261 2.25 20.35 -3.54
CA LEU A 261 1.63 19.99 -2.28
C LEU A 261 2.68 19.74 -1.20
N PRO A 262 2.42 20.12 0.06
CA PRO A 262 3.31 19.83 1.16
C PRO A 262 3.34 18.33 1.46
N MET A 263 4.52 17.83 1.74
CA MET A 263 4.79 16.44 2.12
C MET A 263 5.45 16.37 3.48
N ASP A 264 5.32 15.22 4.15
CA ASP A 264 6.11 14.93 5.34
C ASP A 264 7.54 14.51 4.98
N GLU A 265 8.36 14.20 5.99
CA GLU A 265 9.78 13.81 5.82
C GLU A 265 9.94 12.49 5.05
N THR A 266 8.88 11.69 4.94
CA THR A 266 8.85 10.40 4.26
C THR A 266 8.16 10.45 2.89
N GLY A 267 7.66 11.64 2.52
CA GLY A 267 7.09 11.93 1.20
C GLY A 267 5.57 11.77 1.11
N TYR A 268 4.86 11.51 2.23
CA TYR A 268 3.39 11.43 2.24
C TYR A 268 2.76 12.82 2.16
N LEU A 269 1.65 12.93 1.43
CA LEU A 269 0.91 14.20 1.33
C LEU A 269 0.34 14.60 2.69
N LYS A 270 0.47 15.88 3.04
CA LYS A 270 -0.14 16.45 4.24
C LYS A 270 -1.54 16.92 3.93
N VAL A 271 -2.49 16.49 4.74
CA VAL A 271 -3.89 16.94 4.74
C VAL A 271 -4.25 17.59 6.06
N GLU A 272 -5.33 18.32 6.10
CA GLU A 272 -5.90 18.86 7.34
C GLU A 272 -6.26 17.72 8.29
N LYS A 273 -6.04 17.92 9.59
CA LYS A 273 -6.33 16.89 10.59
C LYS A 273 -7.82 16.53 10.60
N GLY A 274 -8.12 15.24 10.37
CA GLY A 274 -9.49 14.73 10.36
C GLY A 274 -10.28 15.04 9.07
N SER A 275 -9.59 15.43 8.02
CA SER A 275 -10.16 15.74 6.70
C SER A 275 -9.29 15.13 5.60
N SER A 276 -9.74 15.21 4.36
CA SER A 276 -8.97 14.89 3.15
C SER A 276 -8.43 16.14 2.44
N ARG A 277 -8.69 17.32 2.97
CA ARG A 277 -8.37 18.60 2.35
C ARG A 277 -6.88 18.84 2.33
N THR A 278 -6.36 19.21 1.17
CA THR A 278 -4.99 19.73 1.04
C THR A 278 -5.00 21.26 1.18
N PRO A 279 -3.84 21.93 1.27
CA PRO A 279 -3.78 23.40 1.26
C PRO A 279 -4.27 24.05 -0.04
N ILE A 280 -4.43 23.27 -1.13
CA ILE A 280 -4.99 23.79 -2.38
C ILE A 280 -6.50 23.51 -2.38
N PRO A 281 -7.36 24.56 -2.34
CA PRO A 281 -8.81 24.39 -2.41
C PRO A 281 -9.23 23.62 -3.66
N GLY A 282 -10.12 22.63 -3.51
CA GLY A 282 -10.54 21.76 -4.62
C GLY A 282 -9.63 20.55 -4.86
N VAL A 283 -8.53 20.42 -4.09
CA VAL A 283 -7.63 19.24 -4.15
C VAL A 283 -7.70 18.48 -2.84
N PHE A 284 -7.97 17.18 -2.94
CA PHE A 284 -8.15 16.27 -1.81
C PHE A 284 -7.22 15.08 -1.94
N ALA A 285 -6.79 14.49 -0.81
CA ALA A 285 -5.95 13.29 -0.82
C ALA A 285 -6.49 12.23 0.14
N CYS A 286 -6.48 10.97 -0.29
CA CYS A 286 -7.03 9.85 0.47
C CYS A 286 -6.25 8.55 0.22
N GLY A 287 -6.39 7.60 1.14
CA GLY A 287 -5.66 6.33 1.13
C GLY A 287 -4.20 6.49 1.52
N ASP A 288 -3.41 5.51 1.15
CA ASP A 288 -2.02 5.39 1.58
C ASP A 288 -1.10 6.50 1.05
N VAL A 289 -1.53 7.33 0.12
CA VAL A 289 -0.76 8.48 -0.34
C VAL A 289 -0.59 9.55 0.76
N GLN A 290 -1.49 9.57 1.76
CA GLN A 290 -1.47 10.48 2.91
C GLN A 290 -1.42 9.73 4.26
N ASP A 291 -1.82 8.44 4.29
CA ASP A 291 -1.79 7.62 5.51
C ASP A 291 -0.48 6.83 5.60
N HIS A 292 0.47 7.37 6.36
CA HIS A 292 1.73 6.68 6.67
C HIS A 292 1.62 5.71 7.88
N VAL A 293 0.46 5.68 8.56
CA VAL A 293 0.27 4.95 9.83
C VAL A 293 -0.38 3.60 9.62
N TYR A 294 -1.58 3.57 9.04
CA TYR A 294 -2.40 2.35 9.00
C TYR A 294 -2.17 1.52 7.74
N ARG A 295 -2.25 2.15 6.57
CA ARG A 295 -2.08 1.51 5.25
C ARG A 295 -2.89 0.22 5.13
N GLN A 296 -4.18 0.31 5.40
CA GLN A 296 -5.13 -0.79 5.31
C GLN A 296 -6.20 -0.50 4.26
N ALA A 297 -6.70 -1.53 3.60
CA ALA A 297 -7.75 -1.40 2.58
C ALA A 297 -8.99 -0.68 3.12
N ILE A 298 -9.39 -0.99 4.36
CA ILE A 298 -10.56 -0.39 4.99
C ILE A 298 -10.35 1.08 5.37
N THR A 299 -9.16 1.47 5.86
CA THR A 299 -8.86 2.88 6.16
C THR A 299 -8.71 3.68 4.87
N ALA A 300 -8.15 3.08 3.82
CA ALA A 300 -8.09 3.67 2.49
C ALA A 300 -9.50 3.92 1.94
N ALA A 301 -10.39 2.92 1.99
CA ALA A 301 -11.79 3.07 1.59
C ALA A 301 -12.50 4.17 2.41
N GLY A 302 -12.33 4.16 3.74
CA GLY A 302 -12.92 5.17 4.63
C GLY A 302 -12.46 6.60 4.29
N SER A 303 -11.16 6.80 4.04
CA SER A 303 -10.64 8.11 3.63
C SER A 303 -11.07 8.50 2.21
N GLY A 304 -11.28 7.53 1.31
CA GLY A 304 -11.89 7.77 0.00
C GLY A 304 -13.31 8.32 0.09
N CYS A 305 -14.11 7.78 1.02
CA CYS A 305 -15.43 8.31 1.34
C CYS A 305 -15.34 9.77 1.86
N MET A 306 -14.39 10.06 2.77
CA MET A 306 -14.16 11.42 3.28
C MET A 306 -13.82 12.38 2.14
N ALA A 307 -12.90 11.99 1.23
CA ALA A 307 -12.49 12.82 0.11
C ALA A 307 -13.65 13.13 -0.85
N ALA A 308 -14.52 12.18 -1.11
CA ALA A 308 -15.69 12.38 -1.94
C ALA A 308 -16.67 13.37 -1.32
N ILE A 309 -16.94 13.25 -0.01
CA ILE A 309 -17.83 14.17 0.72
C ILE A 309 -17.24 15.58 0.80
N ASP A 310 -15.92 15.69 1.07
CA ASP A 310 -15.23 16.97 1.10
C ASP A 310 -15.26 17.66 -0.29
N ALA A 311 -15.07 16.88 -1.37
CA ALA A 311 -15.11 17.38 -2.75
C ALA A 311 -16.53 17.84 -3.14
N GLU A 312 -17.57 17.06 -2.82
CA GLU A 312 -18.96 17.40 -3.07
C GLU A 312 -19.35 18.71 -2.37
N ARG A 313 -19.06 18.84 -1.08
CA ARG A 313 -19.34 20.05 -0.30
C ARG A 313 -18.62 21.27 -0.87
N TRP A 314 -17.34 21.11 -1.20
CA TRP A 314 -16.55 22.20 -1.79
C TRP A 314 -17.13 22.63 -3.15
N LEU A 315 -17.50 21.69 -4.03
CA LEU A 315 -18.13 22.00 -5.32
C LEU A 315 -19.47 22.72 -5.13
N ALA A 316 -20.29 22.31 -4.16
CA ALA A 316 -21.54 22.97 -3.82
C ALA A 316 -21.32 24.42 -3.35
N GLU A 317 -20.32 24.66 -2.49
CA GLU A 317 -19.92 26.00 -2.04
C GLU A 317 -19.45 26.90 -3.20
N GLN A 318 -18.89 26.32 -4.26
CA GLN A 318 -18.48 27.04 -5.48
C GLN A 318 -19.62 27.21 -6.51
N GLY A 319 -20.80 26.63 -6.26
CA GLY A 319 -21.90 26.60 -7.22
C GLY A 319 -21.67 25.67 -8.42
N LEU A 320 -20.81 24.67 -8.27
CA LEU A 320 -20.41 23.73 -9.33
C LEU A 320 -21.03 22.31 -9.15
N ALA A 321 -21.84 22.10 -8.13
CA ALA A 321 -22.42 20.77 -7.83
C ALA A 321 -23.67 20.42 -8.67
N GLU A 322 -24.28 21.37 -9.35
CA GLU A 322 -25.50 21.18 -10.18
C GLU A 322 -25.21 20.53 -11.54
#